data_a53dad6bbc40d076a3e7f7609a58524e
#
_entry.id   a53dad6bbc40d076a3e7f7609a58524e
#
_cell.length_a   1.000
_cell.length_b   1.000
_cell.length_c   1.000
_cell.angle_alpha   90.00
_cell.angle_beta   90.00
_cell.angle_gamma   90.00
#
_symmetry.space_group_name_H-M   'P 1'
#
loop_
_entity.id
_entity.type
_entity.pdbx_description
1 polymer ?
#
loop_
_entity_poly.entity_id
_entity_poly.type
_entity_poly.pdbx_seq_one_letter_code
_entity_poly.pdbx_strand_id
1 'polypeptide(L)'
;LAIRLVCSGFKVVVGSRNPKRKASLFPAAAEVTFQAEAAKKADVIFVAGDLADVLVGKILVDVSNNTEINQSKESNAEYLASLFPACTVVKGFNVVSAWTLQSGARDGNKQVLICSNNQEAKRTVAEIAQVMGFTPVDMGCMSSACEIENMPLRLLPAWKIPIFLSLGLFLCFFTYNLIRQVIHPYIREQKNKLYKIPIEVVNTTLPCVAYVMLSLVYLPGVLAACSQLYYGTKYRRFPDWLDQWLQHRKQIGLLSFFCAALHAGYSFCLPLRRSHRYQLIETAVKQAVEKKMNIWVEEEVWRMEIYISVGIIALGLLSLLAITSLPSIANSLNWREFSFIQ
;
A
#
# COMPACT_ATOMS: atom_id res chain seq x y z
N LEU A 1 6.12 -9.58 17.99
CA LEU A 1 7.55 -9.55 18.30
C LEU A 1 8.02 -10.91 18.85
N ALA A 2 7.44 -11.43 19.98
CA ALA A 2 7.87 -12.69 20.59
C ALA A 2 7.89 -13.88 19.62
N ILE A 3 6.85 -14.04 18.80
CA ILE A 3 6.79 -15.08 17.77
C ILE A 3 7.97 -14.97 16.79
N ARG A 4 8.28 -13.75 16.35
CA ARG A 4 9.36 -13.50 15.40
C ARG A 4 10.73 -13.81 15.99
N LEU A 5 10.96 -13.43 17.24
CA LEU A 5 12.20 -13.75 17.96
C LEU A 5 12.40 -15.27 18.09
N VAL A 6 11.34 -16.01 18.45
CA VAL A 6 11.38 -17.49 18.47
C VAL A 6 11.70 -18.07 17.10
N CYS A 7 11.03 -17.61 16.04
CA CYS A 7 11.29 -18.06 14.66
C CYS A 7 12.72 -17.72 14.19
N SER A 8 13.33 -16.68 14.76
CA SER A 8 14.72 -16.29 14.47
C SER A 8 15.77 -17.03 15.33
N GLY A 9 15.34 -18.00 16.13
CA GLY A 9 16.22 -18.86 16.93
C GLY A 9 16.59 -18.32 18.32
N PHE A 10 16.00 -17.20 18.76
CA PHE A 10 16.26 -16.67 20.09
C PHE A 10 15.47 -17.43 21.16
N LYS A 11 16.09 -17.62 22.34
CA LYS A 11 15.40 -18.10 23.52
C LYS A 11 14.55 -16.95 24.09
N VAL A 12 13.24 -17.13 24.08
CA VAL A 12 12.29 -16.07 24.47
C VAL A 12 11.58 -16.46 25.76
N VAL A 13 11.59 -15.55 26.72
CA VAL A 13 10.83 -15.66 27.96
C VAL A 13 9.83 -14.52 28.01
N VAL A 14 8.55 -14.84 28.14
CA VAL A 14 7.46 -13.87 28.19
C VAL A 14 7.01 -13.66 29.62
N GLY A 15 7.15 -12.45 30.11
CA GLY A 15 6.65 -12.04 31.43
C GLY A 15 5.17 -11.63 31.36
N SER A 16 4.33 -12.20 32.21
CA SER A 16 2.90 -11.87 32.29
C SER A 16 2.42 -11.78 33.73
N ARG A 17 1.45 -10.91 34.03
CA ARG A 17 0.75 -10.89 35.33
C ARG A 17 -0.04 -12.17 35.56
N ASN A 18 -0.53 -12.80 34.50
CA ASN A 18 -1.29 -14.04 34.51
C ASN A 18 -0.74 -15.06 33.51
N PRO A 19 0.40 -15.74 33.84
CA PRO A 19 1.09 -16.64 32.92
C PRO A 19 0.20 -17.77 32.39
N LYS A 20 -0.57 -18.43 33.26
CA LYS A 20 -1.43 -19.56 32.92
C LYS A 20 -2.49 -19.21 31.86
N ARG A 21 -3.09 -18.01 31.94
CA ARG A 21 -4.13 -17.55 30.99
C ARG A 21 -3.53 -17.12 29.66
N LYS A 22 -2.28 -16.68 29.63
CA LYS A 22 -1.62 -16.11 28.45
C LYS A 22 -0.74 -17.11 27.71
N ALA A 23 -0.43 -18.26 28.31
CA ALA A 23 0.47 -19.26 27.71
C ALA A 23 0.01 -19.73 26.32
N SER A 24 -1.30 -19.88 26.11
CA SER A 24 -1.87 -20.31 24.81
C SER A 24 -1.72 -19.29 23.66
N LEU A 25 -1.36 -18.05 23.98
CA LEU A 25 -1.19 -16.98 22.96
C LEU A 25 0.23 -16.98 22.34
N PHE A 26 1.16 -17.74 22.92
CA PHE A 26 2.56 -17.76 22.49
C PHE A 26 2.96 -19.14 21.97
N PRO A 27 3.99 -19.22 21.10
CA PRO A 27 4.51 -20.50 20.63
C PRO A 27 4.99 -21.37 21.80
N ALA A 28 4.87 -22.69 21.68
CA ALA A 28 5.32 -23.64 22.69
C ALA A 28 6.83 -23.52 23.03
N ALA A 29 7.63 -22.96 22.14
CA ALA A 29 9.05 -22.70 22.34
C ALA A 29 9.34 -21.43 23.18
N ALA A 30 8.32 -20.60 23.47
CA ALA A 30 8.47 -19.46 24.36
C ALA A 30 8.05 -19.83 25.80
N GLU A 31 8.93 -19.59 26.75
CA GLU A 31 8.61 -19.78 28.16
C GLU A 31 7.72 -18.62 28.63
N VAL A 32 6.57 -18.91 29.24
CA VAL A 32 5.67 -17.89 29.79
C VAL A 32 5.67 -17.98 31.32
N THR A 33 6.13 -16.93 31.98
CA THR A 33 6.30 -16.88 33.47
C THR A 33 5.88 -15.52 34.01
N PHE A 34 6.05 -15.31 35.32
CA PHE A 34 5.81 -13.99 35.92
C PHE A 34 6.84 -12.96 35.46
N GLN A 35 6.43 -11.68 35.42
CA GLN A 35 7.25 -10.58 34.89
C GLN A 35 8.64 -10.51 35.57
N ALA A 36 8.71 -10.60 36.90
CA ALA A 36 9.95 -10.54 37.63
C ALA A 36 10.90 -11.72 37.34
N GLU A 37 10.35 -12.92 37.12
CA GLU A 37 11.15 -14.09 36.75
C GLU A 37 11.65 -14.00 35.32
N ALA A 38 10.80 -13.53 34.41
CA ALA A 38 11.20 -13.29 33.01
C ALA A 38 12.33 -12.27 32.93
N ALA A 39 12.21 -11.17 33.67
CA ALA A 39 13.24 -10.13 33.74
C ALA A 39 14.57 -10.62 34.31
N LYS A 40 14.57 -11.52 35.32
CA LYS A 40 15.79 -12.13 35.83
C LYS A 40 16.53 -12.98 34.80
N LYS A 41 15.80 -13.71 33.97
CA LYS A 41 16.35 -14.65 32.99
C LYS A 41 16.85 -13.97 31.71
N ALA A 42 16.40 -12.75 31.41
CA ALA A 42 16.67 -12.08 30.15
C ALA A 42 17.87 -11.13 30.23
N ASP A 43 18.68 -11.06 29.18
CA ASP A 43 19.76 -10.08 29.00
C ASP A 43 19.25 -8.82 28.31
N VAL A 44 18.35 -9.00 27.34
CA VAL A 44 17.67 -7.92 26.58
C VAL A 44 16.18 -8.01 26.86
N ILE A 45 15.58 -6.92 27.27
CA ILE A 45 14.17 -6.85 27.66
C ILE A 45 13.43 -5.86 26.77
N PHE A 46 12.40 -6.34 26.07
CA PHE A 46 11.45 -5.50 25.34
C PHE A 46 10.35 -5.09 26.31
N VAL A 47 10.34 -3.82 26.69
CA VAL A 47 9.57 -3.33 27.85
C VAL A 47 8.10 -3.10 27.53
N ALA A 48 7.29 -3.56 28.48
CA ALA A 48 5.93 -3.09 28.71
C ALA A 48 5.56 -3.25 30.20
N GLY A 49 6.01 -2.37 31.13
CA GLY A 49 5.52 -2.30 32.50
C GLY A 49 6.57 -2.06 33.59
N ASP A 50 6.10 -1.80 34.84
CA ASP A 50 6.87 -1.41 36.02
C ASP A 50 7.61 -2.57 36.70
N LEU A 51 8.96 -2.58 36.65
CA LEU A 51 9.81 -3.62 37.27
C LEU A 51 11.20 -3.08 37.69
N ALA A 52 11.25 -1.98 38.46
CA ALA A 52 12.49 -1.25 38.74
C ALA A 52 13.64 -2.09 39.32
N ASP A 53 13.35 -2.92 40.32
CA ASP A 53 14.41 -3.56 41.14
C ASP A 53 15.13 -4.74 40.45
N VAL A 54 14.58 -5.28 39.39
CA VAL A 54 15.08 -6.51 38.71
C VAL A 54 15.85 -6.19 37.43
N LEU A 55 15.86 -4.93 37.00
CA LEU A 55 16.32 -4.51 35.67
C LEU A 55 17.76 -3.96 35.68
N VAL A 56 18.41 -3.86 36.83
CA VAL A 56 19.76 -3.26 36.97
C VAL A 56 20.78 -3.90 36.02
N GLY A 57 21.48 -3.08 35.25
CA GLY A 57 22.54 -3.52 34.32
C GLY A 57 22.05 -4.17 33.01
N LYS A 58 20.75 -4.22 32.77
CA LYS A 58 20.17 -4.86 31.58
C LYS A 58 19.88 -3.86 30.43
N ILE A 59 19.78 -4.38 29.22
CA ILE A 59 19.38 -3.59 28.07
C ILE A 59 17.85 -3.59 27.97
N LEU A 60 17.25 -2.40 28.01
CA LEU A 60 15.83 -2.19 27.87
C LEU A 60 15.53 -1.65 26.47
N VAL A 61 14.81 -2.40 25.67
CA VAL A 61 14.37 -1.94 24.35
C VAL A 61 12.97 -1.34 24.46
N ASP A 62 12.85 -0.04 24.27
CA ASP A 62 11.56 0.64 24.21
C ASP A 62 10.96 0.55 22.81
N VAL A 63 9.77 -0.07 22.71
CA VAL A 63 9.01 -0.26 21.48
C VAL A 63 7.74 0.59 21.44
N SER A 64 7.55 1.48 22.41
CA SER A 64 6.35 2.31 22.53
C SER A 64 6.32 3.47 21.53
N ASN A 65 5.16 4.03 21.29
CA ASN A 65 4.96 5.29 20.58
C ASN A 65 4.15 6.25 21.45
N ASN A 66 4.36 7.54 21.29
CA ASN A 66 3.47 8.53 21.86
C ASN A 66 2.08 8.41 21.24
N THR A 67 1.05 8.46 22.08
CA THR A 67 -0.35 8.45 21.62
C THR A 67 -0.73 9.77 20.95
N GLU A 68 -0.07 10.85 21.32
CA GLU A 68 -0.32 12.20 20.81
C GLU A 68 0.97 12.78 20.23
N ILE A 69 0.94 13.07 18.93
CA ILE A 69 2.10 13.56 18.17
C ILE A 69 2.40 15.02 18.58
N ASN A 70 3.67 15.31 18.88
CA ASN A 70 4.18 16.66 19.20
C ASN A 70 3.67 17.30 20.51
N GLN A 71 3.04 16.58 21.42
CA GLN A 71 2.58 17.17 22.70
C GLN A 71 3.60 17.09 23.82
N SER A 72 4.47 16.09 23.87
CA SER A 72 5.48 15.96 24.89
C SER A 72 6.86 16.44 24.42
N LYS A 73 7.54 17.23 25.27
CA LYS A 73 8.92 17.66 25.02
C LYS A 73 9.93 16.51 25.21
N GLU A 74 9.55 15.48 25.95
CA GLU A 74 10.36 14.32 26.29
C GLU A 74 9.78 13.07 25.61
N SER A 75 10.64 12.24 25.05
CA SER A 75 10.23 10.97 24.44
C SER A 75 9.92 9.90 25.49
N ASN A 76 9.13 8.89 25.14
CA ASN A 76 8.87 7.75 26.02
C ASN A 76 10.18 7.03 26.40
N ALA A 77 11.14 6.96 25.48
CA ALA A 77 12.44 6.35 25.75
C ALA A 77 13.30 7.17 26.72
N GLU A 78 13.28 8.50 26.61
CA GLU A 78 13.97 9.39 27.59
C GLU A 78 13.29 9.29 28.95
N TYR A 79 11.98 9.31 29.01
CA TYR A 79 11.22 9.11 30.25
C TYR A 79 11.54 7.74 30.87
N LEU A 80 11.60 6.67 30.08
CA LEU A 80 11.98 5.36 30.56
C LEU A 80 13.41 5.33 31.09
N ALA A 81 14.34 6.04 30.45
CA ALA A 81 15.71 6.17 30.89
C ALA A 81 15.82 6.93 32.23
N SER A 82 14.97 7.93 32.44
CA SER A 82 14.92 8.66 33.74
C SER A 82 14.35 7.81 34.86
N LEU A 83 13.40 6.91 34.59
CA LEU A 83 12.85 5.98 35.57
C LEU A 83 13.83 4.88 35.98
N PHE A 84 14.69 4.43 35.05
CA PHE A 84 15.63 3.31 35.26
C PHE A 84 17.08 3.72 34.99
N PRO A 85 17.68 4.59 35.78
CA PRO A 85 19.04 5.11 35.54
C PRO A 85 20.13 4.03 35.60
N ALA A 86 19.85 2.90 36.24
CA ALA A 86 20.75 1.75 36.32
C ALA A 86 20.68 0.81 35.12
N CYS A 87 19.84 1.12 34.12
CA CYS A 87 19.62 0.33 32.91
C CYS A 87 20.11 1.09 31.66
N THR A 88 20.40 0.34 30.61
CA THR A 88 20.70 0.93 29.32
C THR A 88 19.47 0.88 28.42
N VAL A 89 18.88 2.03 28.14
CA VAL A 89 17.69 2.12 27.26
C VAL A 89 18.11 2.27 25.82
N VAL A 90 17.45 1.51 24.94
CA VAL A 90 17.58 1.57 23.50
C VAL A 90 16.18 1.74 22.89
N LYS A 91 15.95 2.76 22.10
CA LYS A 91 14.74 2.91 21.31
C LYS A 91 14.84 2.06 20.05
N GLY A 92 13.79 1.28 19.73
CA GLY A 92 13.78 0.49 18.51
C GLY A 92 12.47 -0.23 18.26
N PHE A 93 12.24 -0.69 17.02
CA PHE A 93 11.08 -1.46 16.58
C PHE A 93 9.71 -0.75 16.66
N ASN A 94 9.61 0.46 17.17
CA ASN A 94 8.36 1.20 17.31
C ASN A 94 7.70 1.51 15.96
N VAL A 95 8.48 1.70 14.89
CA VAL A 95 8.01 1.98 13.52
C VAL A 95 7.65 0.72 12.73
N VAL A 96 7.96 -0.47 13.25
CA VAL A 96 7.67 -1.74 12.58
C VAL A 96 6.24 -2.18 12.88
N SER A 97 5.44 -2.38 11.83
CA SER A 97 4.06 -2.83 12.03
C SER A 97 3.99 -4.24 12.62
N ALA A 98 2.92 -4.51 13.39
CA ALA A 98 2.67 -5.86 13.95
C ALA A 98 2.58 -6.92 12.84
N TRP A 99 2.04 -6.56 11.68
CA TRP A 99 1.98 -7.40 10.49
C TRP A 99 3.39 -7.76 9.98
N THR A 100 4.28 -6.77 9.82
CA THR A 100 5.67 -7.00 9.38
C THR A 100 6.44 -7.87 10.36
N LEU A 101 6.22 -7.70 11.67
CA LEU A 101 6.79 -8.56 12.69
C LEU A 101 6.28 -10.01 12.60
N GLN A 102 5.05 -10.22 12.16
CA GLN A 102 4.43 -11.54 12.05
C GLN A 102 4.78 -12.25 10.74
N SER A 103 4.65 -11.57 9.60
CA SER A 103 4.87 -12.11 8.26
C SER A 103 6.34 -12.12 7.83
N GLY A 104 7.20 -11.39 8.53
CA GLY A 104 8.59 -11.12 8.15
C GLY A 104 8.74 -9.88 7.30
N ALA A 105 9.98 -9.43 7.15
CA ALA A 105 10.34 -8.23 6.38
C ALA A 105 10.27 -8.49 4.86
N ARG A 106 9.09 -8.81 4.34
CA ARG A 106 8.87 -9.14 2.91
C ARG A 106 8.65 -7.91 2.05
N ASP A 107 8.14 -6.81 2.62
CA ASP A 107 7.86 -5.57 1.92
C ASP A 107 8.91 -4.50 2.23
N GLY A 108 9.05 -3.50 1.38
CA GLY A 108 10.13 -2.50 1.36
C GLY A 108 10.42 -1.74 2.66
N ASN A 109 9.67 -1.96 3.74
CA ASN A 109 9.88 -1.33 5.04
C ASN A 109 10.64 -2.28 5.99
N LYS A 110 11.88 -2.60 5.62
CA LYS A 110 12.78 -3.46 6.41
C LYS A 110 13.56 -2.71 7.48
N GLN A 111 13.45 -1.38 7.51
CA GLN A 111 14.25 -0.54 8.38
C GLN A 111 13.73 -0.55 9.82
N VAL A 112 14.63 -0.74 10.76
CA VAL A 112 14.41 -0.55 12.20
C VAL A 112 15.28 0.60 12.65
N LEU A 113 14.65 1.71 13.03
CA LEU A 113 15.35 2.87 13.55
C LEU A 113 15.76 2.61 14.99
N ILE A 114 17.04 2.79 15.32
CA ILE A 114 17.60 2.50 16.63
C ILE A 114 18.37 3.72 17.13
N CYS A 115 18.12 4.14 18.36
CA CYS A 115 18.93 5.16 19.02
C CYS A 115 19.16 4.82 20.49
N SER A 116 20.33 5.19 21.01
CA SER A 116 20.73 5.05 22.41
C SER A 116 22.02 5.82 22.67
N ASN A 117 22.26 6.19 23.92
CA ASN A 117 23.54 6.76 24.34
C ASN A 117 24.65 5.71 24.51
N ASN A 118 24.30 4.43 24.61
CA ASN A 118 25.25 3.33 24.75
C ASN A 118 25.46 2.59 23.44
N GLN A 119 26.70 2.63 22.91
CA GLN A 119 27.05 2.06 21.61
C GLN A 119 26.99 0.52 21.59
N GLU A 120 27.36 -0.14 22.69
CA GLU A 120 27.33 -1.63 22.79
C GLU A 120 25.88 -2.13 22.79
N ALA A 121 25.01 -1.48 23.57
CA ALA A 121 23.60 -1.82 23.59
C ALA A 121 22.92 -1.59 22.24
N LYS A 122 23.26 -0.48 21.53
CA LYS A 122 22.80 -0.28 20.16
C LYS A 122 23.22 -1.40 19.22
N ARG A 123 24.50 -1.82 19.32
CA ARG A 123 25.04 -2.91 18.49
C ARG A 123 24.30 -4.22 18.75
N THR A 124 24.09 -4.58 20.01
CA THR A 124 23.35 -5.79 20.38
C THR A 124 21.92 -5.78 19.80
N VAL A 125 21.20 -4.66 19.93
CA VAL A 125 19.83 -4.54 19.38
C VAL A 125 19.84 -4.52 17.85
N ALA A 126 20.86 -3.94 17.23
CA ALA A 126 21.03 -3.97 15.77
C ALA A 126 21.27 -5.40 15.26
N GLU A 127 22.10 -6.18 15.95
CA GLU A 127 22.34 -7.60 15.62
C GLU A 127 21.03 -8.41 15.72
N ILE A 128 20.25 -8.21 16.79
CA ILE A 128 18.93 -8.84 16.93
C ILE A 128 18.04 -8.48 15.73
N ALA A 129 17.98 -7.22 15.36
CA ALA A 129 17.19 -6.76 14.20
C ALA A 129 17.65 -7.43 12.89
N GLN A 130 18.97 -7.56 12.66
CA GLN A 130 19.52 -8.22 11.48
C GLN A 130 19.18 -9.72 11.45
N VAL A 131 19.31 -10.44 12.54
CA VAL A 131 18.94 -11.86 12.63
C VAL A 131 17.44 -12.05 12.37
N MET A 132 16.60 -11.09 12.77
CA MET A 132 15.17 -11.08 12.46
C MET A 132 14.87 -10.73 10.99
N GLY A 133 15.87 -10.39 10.16
CA GLY A 133 15.74 -10.05 8.76
C GLY A 133 15.42 -8.58 8.49
N PHE A 134 15.62 -7.69 9.47
CA PHE A 134 15.48 -6.25 9.33
C PHE A 134 16.83 -5.58 9.06
N THR A 135 16.78 -4.36 8.54
CA THR A 135 17.95 -3.51 8.33
C THR A 135 17.97 -2.44 9.42
N PRO A 136 18.86 -2.53 10.43
CA PRO A 136 18.97 -1.52 11.46
C PRO A 136 19.56 -0.24 10.89
N VAL A 137 19.00 0.89 11.29
CA VAL A 137 19.49 2.24 10.97
C VAL A 137 19.80 2.95 12.27
N ASP A 138 21.06 3.32 12.48
CA ASP A 138 21.48 4.07 13.66
C ASP A 138 21.08 5.54 13.53
N MET A 139 20.20 5.98 14.42
CA MET A 139 19.74 7.38 14.50
C MET A 139 20.55 8.22 15.51
N GLY A 140 21.61 7.66 16.07
CA GLY A 140 22.52 8.37 16.99
C GLY A 140 22.15 8.23 18.47
N CYS A 141 22.09 9.34 19.18
CA CYS A 141 21.88 9.38 20.63
C CYS A 141 20.37 9.31 21.00
N MET A 142 20.09 9.19 22.31
CA MET A 142 18.73 9.06 22.85
C MET A 142 17.84 10.26 22.50
N SER A 143 18.40 11.46 22.32
CA SER A 143 17.62 12.64 21.92
C SER A 143 16.90 12.49 20.57
N SER A 144 17.39 11.59 19.68
CA SER A 144 16.70 11.26 18.43
C SER A 144 15.43 10.42 18.64
N ALA A 145 15.21 9.88 19.84
CA ALA A 145 14.01 9.10 20.15
C ALA A 145 12.72 9.94 19.99
N CYS A 146 12.77 11.22 20.34
CA CYS A 146 11.66 12.13 20.15
C CYS A 146 11.29 12.29 18.67
N GLU A 147 12.26 12.39 17.78
CA GLU A 147 12.03 12.43 16.32
C GLU A 147 11.44 11.12 15.81
N ILE A 148 11.94 9.99 16.28
CA ILE A 148 11.46 8.65 15.87
C ILE A 148 10.01 8.42 16.34
N GLU A 149 9.65 8.86 17.54
CA GLU A 149 8.31 8.70 18.11
C GLU A 149 7.29 9.64 17.48
N ASN A 150 7.71 10.86 17.13
CA ASN A 150 6.88 11.85 16.47
C ASN A 150 6.86 11.70 14.94
N MET A 151 7.46 10.65 14.42
CA MET A 151 7.43 10.40 12.99
C MET A 151 5.97 10.23 12.53
N PRO A 152 5.44 11.14 11.69
CA PRO A 152 4.03 11.10 11.33
C PRO A 152 3.73 9.78 10.62
N LEU A 153 2.68 9.08 11.05
CA LEU A 153 2.08 7.98 10.31
C LEU A 153 1.67 8.53 8.93
N ARG A 154 2.55 8.39 7.96
CA ARG A 154 2.23 8.73 6.58
C ARG A 154 1.39 7.59 6.02
N LEU A 155 0.07 7.74 6.09
CA LEU A 155 -0.85 6.89 5.35
C LEU A 155 -0.47 6.98 3.87
N LEU A 156 0.01 5.86 3.32
CA LEU A 156 0.32 5.71 1.91
C LEU A 156 1.31 6.77 1.35
N PRO A 157 2.55 6.92 1.88
CA PRO A 157 3.46 7.98 1.47
C PRO A 157 3.79 7.95 -0.03
N ALA A 158 3.85 6.76 -0.62
CA ALA A 158 4.11 6.56 -2.05
C ALA A 158 2.88 6.81 -2.96
N TRP A 159 1.72 7.12 -2.40
CA TRP A 159 0.48 7.28 -3.16
C TRP A 159 0.11 8.73 -3.46
N LYS A 160 0.74 9.71 -2.80
CA LYS A 160 0.39 11.13 -2.99
C LYS A 160 0.47 11.54 -4.46
N ILE A 161 1.62 11.37 -5.10
CA ILE A 161 1.83 11.77 -6.49
C ILE A 161 0.88 11.01 -7.43
N PRO A 162 0.75 9.66 -7.38
CA PRO A 162 -0.20 8.94 -8.20
C PRO A 162 -1.66 9.38 -8.03
N ILE A 163 -2.11 9.65 -6.81
CA ILE A 163 -3.48 10.10 -6.53
C ILE A 163 -3.72 11.50 -7.11
N PHE A 164 -2.82 12.46 -6.89
CA PHE A 164 -2.95 13.80 -7.47
C PHE A 164 -2.93 13.77 -8.99
N LEU A 165 -2.10 12.92 -9.59
CA LEU A 165 -2.06 12.72 -11.05
C LEU A 165 -3.39 12.17 -11.56
N SER A 166 -3.91 11.11 -10.94
CA SER A 166 -5.19 10.50 -11.30
C SER A 166 -6.35 11.49 -11.16
N LEU A 167 -6.39 12.25 -10.07
CA LEU A 167 -7.43 13.27 -9.84
C LEU A 167 -7.34 14.41 -10.85
N GLY A 168 -6.13 14.88 -11.16
CA GLY A 168 -5.91 15.93 -12.17
C GLY A 168 -6.36 15.49 -13.56
N LEU A 169 -6.01 14.28 -13.97
CA LEU A 169 -6.48 13.68 -15.22
C LEU A 169 -8.00 13.52 -15.24
N PHE A 170 -8.57 13.04 -14.13
CA PHE A 170 -10.03 12.89 -14.02
C PHE A 170 -10.73 14.23 -14.18
N LEU A 171 -10.30 15.27 -13.49
CA LEU A 171 -10.88 16.62 -13.60
C LEU A 171 -10.76 17.17 -15.03
N CYS A 172 -9.62 16.99 -15.68
CA CYS A 172 -9.39 17.43 -17.04
C CYS A 172 -10.37 16.76 -18.03
N PHE A 173 -10.41 15.42 -18.02
CA PHE A 173 -11.30 14.67 -18.93
C PHE A 173 -12.78 14.83 -18.55
N PHE A 174 -13.10 14.96 -17.27
CA PHE A 174 -14.46 15.21 -16.81
C PHE A 174 -14.97 16.56 -17.31
N THR A 175 -14.16 17.60 -17.17
CA THR A 175 -14.51 18.95 -17.68
C THR A 175 -14.70 18.96 -19.18
N TYR A 176 -13.79 18.30 -19.92
CA TYR A 176 -13.94 18.17 -21.38
C TYR A 176 -15.24 17.44 -21.76
N ASN A 177 -15.52 16.30 -21.15
CA ASN A 177 -16.74 15.54 -21.42
C ASN A 177 -18.01 16.27 -20.99
N LEU A 178 -17.97 16.99 -19.86
CA LEU A 178 -19.06 17.82 -19.38
C LEU A 178 -19.41 18.93 -20.40
N ILE A 179 -18.40 19.65 -20.88
CA ILE A 179 -18.60 20.68 -21.88
C ILE A 179 -19.18 20.09 -23.16
N ARG A 180 -18.60 18.99 -23.67
CA ARG A 180 -18.99 18.39 -24.95
C ARG A 180 -20.37 17.72 -24.92
N GLN A 181 -20.69 17.00 -23.83
CA GLN A 181 -21.89 16.16 -23.78
C GLN A 181 -23.10 16.85 -23.14
N VAL A 182 -22.87 17.86 -22.30
CA VAL A 182 -23.93 18.52 -21.52
C VAL A 182 -24.06 19.99 -21.89
N ILE A 183 -22.98 20.78 -21.74
CA ILE A 183 -23.03 22.23 -21.89
C ILE A 183 -23.24 22.63 -23.37
N HIS A 184 -22.49 22.06 -24.29
CA HIS A 184 -22.58 22.38 -25.70
C HIS A 184 -23.97 22.06 -26.29
N PRO A 185 -24.60 20.90 -26.07
CA PRO A 185 -25.97 20.63 -26.48
C PRO A 185 -27.01 21.51 -25.78
N TYR A 186 -26.77 21.89 -24.52
CA TYR A 186 -27.64 22.80 -23.81
C TYR A 186 -27.69 24.19 -24.46
N ILE A 187 -26.53 24.75 -24.82
CA ILE A 187 -26.43 26.08 -25.44
C ILE A 187 -26.89 26.09 -26.89
N ARG A 188 -26.46 25.11 -27.71
CA ARG A 188 -26.78 25.09 -29.15
C ARG A 188 -28.13 24.52 -29.48
N GLU A 189 -28.53 23.45 -28.81
CA GLU A 189 -29.73 22.68 -29.15
C GLU A 189 -30.88 22.91 -28.16
N GLN A 190 -30.68 23.75 -27.15
CA GLN A 190 -31.63 23.97 -26.03
C GLN A 190 -32.16 22.69 -25.40
N LYS A 191 -31.33 21.60 -25.48
CA LYS A 191 -31.68 20.29 -24.92
C LYS A 191 -31.06 20.13 -23.55
N ASN A 192 -31.90 19.99 -22.51
CA ASN A 192 -31.45 19.70 -21.17
C ASN A 192 -30.93 18.25 -21.05
N LYS A 193 -29.60 18.10 -20.90
CA LYS A 193 -28.91 16.81 -20.73
C LYS A 193 -28.20 16.71 -19.37
N LEU A 194 -28.56 17.53 -18.38
CA LEU A 194 -27.96 17.54 -17.04
C LEU A 194 -28.04 16.18 -16.33
N TYR A 195 -29.09 15.40 -16.63
CA TYR A 195 -29.26 14.04 -16.08
C TYR A 195 -28.15 13.06 -16.46
N LYS A 196 -27.33 13.38 -17.46
CA LYS A 196 -26.22 12.53 -17.92
C LYS A 196 -24.98 12.62 -17.02
N ILE A 197 -24.85 13.67 -16.23
CA ILE A 197 -23.64 13.97 -15.44
C ILE A 197 -23.25 12.83 -14.51
N PRO A 198 -24.14 12.29 -13.65
CA PRO A 198 -23.71 11.37 -12.61
C PRO A 198 -23.27 9.98 -13.11
N ILE A 199 -23.75 9.51 -14.22
CA ILE A 199 -23.41 8.18 -14.75
C ILE A 199 -22.71 8.25 -16.10
N GLU A 200 -23.30 8.86 -17.12
CA GLU A 200 -22.75 8.80 -18.49
C GLU A 200 -21.44 9.59 -18.61
N VAL A 201 -21.37 10.82 -18.07
CA VAL A 201 -20.17 11.64 -18.14
C VAL A 201 -19.03 11.02 -17.33
N VAL A 202 -19.33 10.51 -16.12
CA VAL A 202 -18.34 9.80 -15.29
C VAL A 202 -17.87 8.54 -16.01
N ASN A 203 -18.80 7.74 -16.54
CA ASN A 203 -18.49 6.48 -17.22
C ASN A 203 -17.63 6.66 -18.48
N THR A 204 -17.80 7.77 -19.22
CA THR A 204 -16.94 8.09 -20.37
C THR A 204 -15.58 8.67 -19.96
N THR A 205 -15.48 9.25 -18.77
CA THR A 205 -14.24 9.84 -18.24
C THR A 205 -13.29 8.78 -17.71
N LEU A 206 -13.81 7.80 -16.98
CA LEU A 206 -13.00 6.77 -16.30
C LEU A 206 -12.07 5.98 -17.24
N PRO A 207 -12.50 5.48 -18.41
CA PRO A 207 -11.62 4.74 -19.31
C PRO A 207 -10.52 5.63 -19.92
N CYS A 208 -10.79 6.93 -20.15
CA CYS A 208 -9.78 7.86 -20.61
C CYS A 208 -8.66 8.02 -19.57
N VAL A 209 -9.03 8.17 -18.30
CA VAL A 209 -8.08 8.25 -17.20
C VAL A 209 -7.30 6.94 -17.08
N ALA A 210 -7.98 5.79 -17.09
CA ALA A 210 -7.35 4.48 -16.99
C ALA A 210 -6.31 4.26 -18.11
N TYR A 211 -6.66 4.61 -19.34
CA TYR A 211 -5.77 4.46 -20.50
C TYR A 211 -4.53 5.34 -20.41
N VAL A 212 -4.71 6.62 -20.06
CA VAL A 212 -3.56 7.54 -19.90
C VAL A 212 -2.67 7.10 -18.74
N MET A 213 -3.26 6.71 -17.61
CA MET A 213 -2.51 6.19 -16.47
C MET A 213 -1.72 4.94 -16.85
N LEU A 214 -2.31 4.00 -17.59
CA LEU A 214 -1.63 2.81 -18.08
C LEU A 214 -0.44 3.17 -18.98
N SER A 215 -0.60 4.13 -19.89
CA SER A 215 0.49 4.63 -20.74
C SER A 215 1.63 5.22 -19.90
N LEU A 216 1.30 5.95 -18.83
CA LEU A 216 2.28 6.51 -17.90
C LEU A 216 3.00 5.45 -17.05
N VAL A 217 2.46 4.25 -16.90
CA VAL A 217 3.15 3.12 -16.25
C VAL A 217 4.31 2.60 -17.10
N TYR A 218 4.11 2.48 -18.42
CA TYR A 218 5.11 1.89 -19.31
C TYR A 218 6.11 2.90 -19.86
N LEU A 219 5.69 4.15 -20.03
CA LEU A 219 6.52 5.21 -20.59
C LEU A 219 7.89 5.38 -19.91
N PRO A 220 8.02 5.43 -18.56
CA PRO A 220 9.31 5.58 -17.93
C PRO A 220 10.24 4.38 -18.16
N GLY A 221 9.69 3.18 -18.36
CA GLY A 221 10.48 2.01 -18.76
C GLY A 221 11.10 2.15 -20.16
N VAL A 222 10.32 2.68 -21.11
CA VAL A 222 10.80 2.99 -22.45
C VAL A 222 11.87 4.08 -22.42
N LEU A 223 11.64 5.17 -21.65
CA LEU A 223 12.62 6.25 -21.48
C LEU A 223 13.92 5.76 -20.84
N ALA A 224 13.82 4.86 -19.85
CA ALA A 224 14.99 4.26 -19.22
C ALA A 224 15.77 3.39 -20.23
N ALA A 225 15.09 2.58 -21.04
CA ALA A 225 15.72 1.79 -22.09
C ALA A 225 16.41 2.67 -23.14
N CYS A 226 15.75 3.72 -23.62
CA CYS A 226 16.34 4.69 -24.54
C CYS A 226 17.58 5.37 -23.94
N SER A 227 17.52 5.73 -22.66
CA SER A 227 18.66 6.34 -21.96
C SER A 227 19.84 5.37 -21.88
N GLN A 228 19.61 4.10 -21.55
CA GLN A 228 20.67 3.08 -21.51
C GLN A 228 21.29 2.81 -22.88
N LEU A 229 20.47 2.78 -23.93
CA LEU A 229 20.95 2.64 -25.32
C LEU A 229 21.80 3.86 -25.75
N TYR A 230 21.35 5.07 -25.43
CA TYR A 230 22.05 6.29 -25.76
C TYR A 230 23.44 6.38 -25.11
N TYR A 231 23.52 6.00 -23.82
CA TYR A 231 24.78 6.03 -23.08
C TYR A 231 25.64 4.75 -23.25
N GLY A 232 25.14 3.72 -23.90
CA GLY A 232 25.86 2.47 -24.13
C GLY A 232 26.20 1.67 -22.87
N THR A 233 25.59 1.99 -21.71
CA THR A 233 25.89 1.36 -20.43
C THR A 233 24.64 1.19 -19.56
N LYS A 234 24.55 0.03 -18.87
CA LYS A 234 23.49 -0.28 -17.88
C LYS A 234 23.76 0.32 -16.50
N TYR A 235 24.98 0.80 -16.24
CA TYR A 235 25.42 1.17 -14.88
C TYR A 235 25.30 2.66 -14.59
N ARG A 236 24.94 3.47 -15.56
CA ARG A 236 24.75 4.90 -15.34
C ARG A 236 23.44 5.14 -14.57
N ARG A 237 23.52 5.94 -13.50
CA ARG A 237 22.37 6.37 -12.72
C ARG A 237 21.40 7.19 -13.58
N PHE A 238 20.10 6.90 -13.47
CA PHE A 238 19.07 7.68 -14.14
C PHE A 238 18.94 9.08 -13.50
N PRO A 239 18.42 10.05 -14.25
CA PRO A 239 18.01 11.34 -13.67
C PRO A 239 16.98 11.11 -12.55
N ASP A 240 17.04 11.95 -11.49
CA ASP A 240 16.22 11.75 -10.28
C ASP A 240 14.72 11.75 -10.57
N TRP A 241 14.24 12.55 -11.54
CA TRP A 241 12.85 12.56 -11.97
C TRP A 241 12.41 11.24 -12.59
N LEU A 242 13.27 10.59 -13.38
CA LEU A 242 12.97 9.31 -14.03
C LEU A 242 12.99 8.17 -13.00
N ASP A 243 13.94 8.21 -12.08
CA ASP A 243 14.03 7.22 -10.99
C ASP A 243 12.80 7.28 -10.08
N GLN A 244 12.38 8.48 -9.67
CA GLN A 244 11.14 8.68 -8.91
C GLN A 244 9.91 8.18 -9.67
N TRP A 245 9.81 8.42 -10.97
CA TRP A 245 8.70 7.94 -11.78
C TRP A 245 8.70 6.41 -11.86
N LEU A 246 9.84 5.78 -12.07
CA LEU A 246 9.99 4.33 -12.06
C LEU A 246 9.53 3.69 -10.72
N GLN A 247 9.80 4.34 -9.60
CA GLN A 247 9.38 3.89 -8.27
C GLN A 247 7.85 3.94 -8.07
N HIS A 248 7.15 4.88 -8.72
CA HIS A 248 5.70 5.04 -8.59
C HIS A 248 4.87 4.22 -9.59
N ARG A 249 5.52 3.45 -10.49
CA ARG A 249 4.82 2.67 -11.53
C ARG A 249 3.74 1.74 -10.99
N LYS A 250 4.01 1.06 -9.89
CA LYS A 250 3.07 0.13 -9.23
C LYS A 250 1.78 0.85 -8.82
N GLN A 251 1.90 1.98 -8.15
CA GLN A 251 0.76 2.75 -7.64
C GLN A 251 -0.06 3.35 -8.78
N ILE A 252 0.61 3.86 -9.83
CA ILE A 252 -0.04 4.37 -11.03
C ILE A 252 -0.83 3.25 -11.73
N GLY A 253 -0.25 2.05 -11.85
CA GLY A 253 -0.91 0.89 -12.44
C GLY A 253 -2.13 0.42 -11.66
N LEU A 254 -2.04 0.37 -10.34
CA LEU A 254 -3.17 0.01 -9.48
C LEU A 254 -4.32 1.03 -9.57
N LEU A 255 -4.02 2.33 -9.67
CA LEU A 255 -5.05 3.35 -9.89
C LEU A 255 -5.66 3.27 -11.29
N SER A 256 -4.87 2.94 -12.32
CA SER A 256 -5.39 2.66 -13.66
C SER A 256 -6.40 1.51 -13.63
N PHE A 257 -6.04 0.40 -12.99
CA PHE A 257 -6.94 -0.73 -12.80
C PHE A 257 -8.21 -0.34 -12.03
N PHE A 258 -8.08 0.43 -10.97
CA PHE A 258 -9.22 0.90 -10.18
C PHE A 258 -10.19 1.74 -11.03
N CYS A 259 -9.69 2.67 -11.85
CA CYS A 259 -10.51 3.44 -12.78
C CYS A 259 -11.21 2.54 -13.83
N ALA A 260 -10.51 1.52 -14.36
CA ALA A 260 -11.08 0.57 -15.31
C ALA A 260 -12.17 -0.30 -14.66
N ALA A 261 -11.97 -0.75 -13.42
CA ALA A 261 -12.96 -1.51 -12.67
C ALA A 261 -14.21 -0.67 -12.35
N LEU A 262 -14.03 0.58 -11.96
CA LEU A 262 -15.14 1.51 -11.78
C LEU A 262 -15.91 1.74 -13.07
N HIS A 263 -15.21 1.90 -14.21
CA HIS A 263 -15.84 2.01 -15.53
C HIS A 263 -16.72 0.78 -15.83
N ALA A 264 -16.23 -0.43 -15.56
CA ALA A 264 -17.01 -1.64 -15.73
C ALA A 264 -18.27 -1.62 -14.85
N GLY A 265 -18.14 -1.26 -13.57
CA GLY A 265 -19.27 -1.11 -12.64
C GLY A 265 -20.31 -0.10 -13.12
N TYR A 266 -19.89 1.08 -13.55
CA TYR A 266 -20.79 2.09 -14.12
C TYR A 266 -21.45 1.62 -15.43
N SER A 267 -20.74 0.83 -16.25
CA SER A 267 -21.28 0.27 -17.49
C SER A 267 -22.42 -0.71 -17.24
N PHE A 268 -22.40 -1.47 -16.14
CA PHE A 268 -23.53 -2.31 -15.71
C PHE A 268 -24.76 -1.50 -15.30
N CYS A 269 -24.58 -0.28 -14.81
CA CYS A 269 -25.70 0.59 -14.42
C CYS A 269 -26.41 1.25 -15.62
N LEU A 270 -25.74 1.38 -16.77
CA LEU A 270 -26.29 2.05 -17.95
C LEU A 270 -27.59 1.42 -18.50
N PRO A 271 -27.70 0.08 -18.64
CA PRO A 271 -28.94 -0.54 -19.10
C PRO A 271 -30.11 -0.32 -18.14
N LEU A 272 -29.84 -0.28 -16.83
CA LEU A 272 -30.88 -0.10 -15.80
C LEU A 272 -31.49 1.30 -15.78
N ARG A 273 -30.80 2.28 -16.35
CA ARG A 273 -31.17 3.71 -16.29
C ARG A 273 -31.94 4.21 -17.53
N ARG A 274 -32.64 3.42 -18.29
CA ARG A 274 -33.29 3.86 -19.54
C ARG A 274 -32.36 4.67 -20.45
N SER A 275 -31.08 4.24 -20.54
CA SER A 275 -30.06 4.82 -21.43
C SER A 275 -30.43 4.58 -22.89
N HIS A 276 -29.67 5.18 -23.81
CA HIS A 276 -29.82 4.92 -25.25
C HIS A 276 -29.80 3.42 -25.60
N ARG A 277 -28.95 2.63 -24.90
CA ARG A 277 -28.92 1.16 -25.05
C ARG A 277 -30.20 0.50 -24.58
N TYR A 278 -30.77 0.95 -23.45
CA TYR A 278 -32.06 0.46 -22.96
C TYR A 278 -33.17 0.73 -24.00
N GLN A 279 -33.18 1.93 -24.57
CA GLN A 279 -34.17 2.30 -25.60
C GLN A 279 -34.03 1.45 -26.87
N LEU A 280 -32.81 1.13 -27.31
CA LEU A 280 -32.57 0.23 -28.43
C LEU A 280 -33.08 -1.18 -28.14
N ILE A 281 -32.82 -1.70 -26.96
CA ILE A 281 -33.32 -3.03 -26.53
C ILE A 281 -34.83 -3.01 -26.43
N GLU A 282 -35.43 -1.98 -25.83
CA GLU A 282 -36.89 -1.84 -25.72
C GLU A 282 -37.56 -1.75 -27.09
N THR A 283 -36.96 -1.01 -28.00
CA THR A 283 -37.45 -0.90 -29.38
C THR A 283 -37.37 -2.22 -30.12
N ALA A 284 -36.25 -2.95 -29.97
CA ALA A 284 -36.06 -4.27 -30.55
C ALA A 284 -37.09 -5.28 -29.99
N VAL A 285 -37.32 -5.29 -28.68
CA VAL A 285 -38.32 -6.13 -28.04
C VAL A 285 -39.73 -5.80 -28.55
N LYS A 286 -40.09 -4.51 -28.64
CA LYS A 286 -41.40 -4.10 -29.18
C LYS A 286 -41.59 -4.57 -30.62
N GLN A 287 -40.56 -4.39 -31.48
CA GLN A 287 -40.61 -4.84 -32.88
C GLN A 287 -40.73 -6.38 -32.97
N ALA A 288 -40.03 -7.12 -32.06
CA ALA A 288 -40.15 -8.58 -32.00
C ALA A 288 -41.57 -9.03 -31.64
N VAL A 289 -42.21 -8.36 -30.67
CA VAL A 289 -43.58 -8.62 -30.24
C VAL A 289 -44.57 -8.31 -31.39
N GLU A 290 -44.33 -7.26 -32.18
CA GLU A 290 -45.12 -6.87 -33.31
C GLU A 290 -44.90 -7.76 -34.55
N LYS A 291 -44.07 -8.80 -34.48
CA LYS A 291 -43.70 -9.72 -35.58
C LYS A 291 -43.23 -9.02 -36.88
N LYS A 292 -42.55 -7.87 -36.74
CA LYS A 292 -41.94 -7.19 -37.89
C LYS A 292 -40.69 -7.97 -38.34
N MET A 293 -40.56 -8.19 -39.64
CA MET A 293 -39.35 -8.76 -40.23
C MET A 293 -38.20 -7.75 -40.21
N ASN A 294 -36.96 -8.22 -40.08
CA ASN A 294 -35.71 -7.42 -40.06
C ASN A 294 -35.48 -6.60 -38.78
N ILE A 295 -35.72 -7.19 -37.62
CA ILE A 295 -35.47 -6.58 -36.31
C ILE A 295 -33.97 -6.60 -35.95
N TRP A 296 -33.26 -7.57 -36.51
CA TRP A 296 -31.87 -7.87 -36.16
C TRP A 296 -30.92 -7.34 -37.24
N VAL A 297 -30.14 -6.30 -36.89
CA VAL A 297 -29.07 -5.78 -37.75
C VAL A 297 -27.77 -6.42 -37.27
N GLU A 298 -27.36 -7.48 -37.98
CA GLU A 298 -26.17 -8.27 -37.60
C GLU A 298 -24.91 -7.40 -37.40
N GLU A 299 -24.68 -6.44 -38.28
CA GLU A 299 -23.51 -5.58 -38.24
C GLU A 299 -23.43 -4.73 -36.96
N GLU A 300 -24.55 -4.19 -36.50
CA GLU A 300 -24.60 -3.41 -35.25
C GLU A 300 -24.41 -4.28 -34.04
N VAL A 301 -24.99 -5.48 -34.01
CA VAL A 301 -24.82 -6.45 -32.92
C VAL A 301 -23.37 -6.92 -32.84
N TRP A 302 -22.80 -7.30 -33.98
CA TRP A 302 -21.38 -7.71 -34.06
C TRP A 302 -20.46 -6.63 -33.55
N ARG A 303 -20.65 -5.40 -33.94
CA ARG A 303 -19.84 -4.28 -33.44
C ARG A 303 -19.92 -4.14 -31.95
N MET A 304 -21.10 -4.24 -31.34
CA MET A 304 -21.27 -4.14 -29.88
C MET A 304 -20.65 -5.33 -29.16
N GLU A 305 -20.84 -6.55 -29.63
CA GLU A 305 -20.32 -7.75 -29.02
C GLU A 305 -18.80 -7.82 -29.05
N ILE A 306 -18.18 -7.47 -30.17
CA ILE A 306 -16.72 -7.40 -30.29
C ILE A 306 -16.16 -6.35 -29.33
N TYR A 307 -16.78 -5.17 -29.28
CA TYR A 307 -16.34 -4.09 -28.40
C TYR A 307 -16.40 -4.50 -26.93
N ILE A 308 -17.49 -5.14 -26.49
CA ILE A 308 -17.66 -5.62 -25.12
C ILE A 308 -16.65 -6.75 -24.83
N SER A 309 -16.49 -7.70 -25.75
CA SER A 309 -15.57 -8.83 -25.60
C SER A 309 -14.12 -8.39 -25.43
N VAL A 310 -13.67 -7.45 -26.27
CA VAL A 310 -12.33 -6.86 -26.15
C VAL A 310 -12.18 -6.13 -24.80
N GLY A 311 -13.20 -5.42 -24.36
CA GLY A 311 -13.22 -4.75 -23.05
C GLY A 311 -13.10 -5.73 -21.89
N ILE A 312 -13.78 -6.87 -21.94
CA ILE A 312 -13.70 -7.94 -20.92
C ILE A 312 -12.29 -8.53 -20.87
N ILE A 313 -11.72 -8.83 -22.04
CA ILE A 313 -10.34 -9.37 -22.12
C ILE A 313 -9.34 -8.34 -21.56
N ALA A 314 -9.46 -7.07 -21.94
CA ALA A 314 -8.59 -6.00 -21.44
C ALA A 314 -8.68 -5.85 -19.91
N LEU A 315 -9.90 -5.88 -19.36
CA LEU A 315 -10.11 -5.84 -17.90
C LEU A 315 -9.55 -7.08 -17.21
N GLY A 316 -9.67 -8.27 -17.82
CA GLY A 316 -9.08 -9.51 -17.33
C GLY A 316 -7.56 -9.43 -17.24
N LEU A 317 -6.89 -8.92 -18.27
CA LEU A 317 -5.44 -8.70 -18.29
C LEU A 317 -5.01 -7.66 -17.23
N LEU A 318 -5.72 -6.55 -17.11
CA LEU A 318 -5.45 -5.55 -16.07
C LEU A 318 -5.67 -6.13 -14.66
N SER A 319 -6.66 -7.00 -14.48
CA SER A 319 -6.90 -7.69 -13.20
C SER A 319 -5.75 -8.62 -12.85
N LEU A 320 -5.23 -9.38 -13.82
CA LEU A 320 -4.07 -10.24 -13.63
C LEU A 320 -2.83 -9.42 -13.22
N LEU A 321 -2.57 -8.30 -13.90
CA LEU A 321 -1.47 -7.40 -13.56
C LEU A 321 -1.64 -6.79 -12.16
N ALA A 322 -2.85 -6.40 -11.78
CA ALA A 322 -3.15 -5.85 -10.47
C ALA A 322 -2.94 -6.88 -9.35
N ILE A 323 -3.46 -8.10 -9.54
CA ILE A 323 -3.34 -9.20 -8.57
C ILE A 323 -1.87 -9.57 -8.36
N THR A 324 -1.09 -9.72 -9.42
CA THR A 324 0.34 -10.04 -9.35
C THR A 324 1.18 -8.89 -8.77
N SER A 325 0.66 -7.68 -8.74
CA SER A 325 1.28 -6.53 -8.08
C SER A 325 1.02 -6.47 -6.58
N LEU A 326 0.12 -7.30 -6.03
CA LEU A 326 -0.11 -7.38 -4.59
C LEU A 326 1.11 -7.99 -3.88
N PRO A 327 1.55 -7.43 -2.73
CA PRO A 327 2.77 -7.89 -2.05
C PRO A 327 2.77 -9.37 -1.72
N SER A 328 1.63 -9.93 -1.29
CA SER A 328 1.49 -11.34 -0.94
C SER A 328 1.74 -12.27 -2.13
N ILE A 329 1.27 -11.90 -3.31
CA ILE A 329 1.39 -12.70 -4.54
C ILE A 329 2.74 -12.42 -5.22
N ALA A 330 3.15 -11.16 -5.31
CA ALA A 330 4.46 -10.79 -5.86
C ALA A 330 5.62 -11.49 -5.15
N ASN A 331 5.50 -11.73 -3.83
CA ASN A 331 6.51 -12.42 -3.05
C ASN A 331 6.46 -13.96 -3.18
N SER A 332 5.37 -14.54 -3.68
CA SER A 332 5.25 -15.97 -3.94
C SER A 332 5.72 -16.37 -5.34
N LEU A 333 5.78 -15.41 -6.27
CA LEU A 333 6.26 -15.62 -7.64
C LEU A 333 7.79 -15.50 -7.72
N ASN A 334 8.44 -16.34 -8.54
CA ASN A 334 9.84 -16.12 -8.86
C ASN A 334 10.00 -14.97 -9.89
N TRP A 335 11.22 -14.45 -10.04
CA TRP A 335 11.48 -13.31 -10.94
C TRP A 335 11.08 -13.56 -12.39
N ARG A 336 11.23 -14.79 -12.88
CA ARG A 336 10.88 -15.14 -14.27
C ARG A 336 9.37 -15.13 -14.47
N GLU A 337 8.61 -15.71 -13.53
CA GLU A 337 7.15 -15.74 -13.55
C GLU A 337 6.59 -14.31 -13.47
N PHE A 338 7.07 -13.52 -12.51
CA PHE A 338 6.67 -12.14 -12.37
C PHE A 338 6.95 -11.31 -13.63
N SER A 339 8.17 -11.44 -14.18
CA SER A 339 8.58 -10.69 -15.38
C SER A 339 7.79 -11.12 -16.63
N PHE A 340 7.45 -12.40 -16.74
CA PHE A 340 6.61 -12.90 -17.84
C PHE A 340 5.20 -12.33 -17.81
N ILE A 341 4.56 -12.29 -16.64
CA ILE A 341 3.21 -11.74 -16.48
C ILE A 341 3.20 -10.23 -16.74
N GLN A 342 4.18 -9.51 -16.19
CA GLN A 342 4.26 -8.04 -16.32
C GLN A 342 4.70 -7.59 -17.71
#